data_99b0b1d79e3f259ffd3d2e20b1eab3f1
#
_entry.id   99b0b1d79e3f259ffd3d2e20b1eab3f1
#
_cell.length_a   1.000
_cell.length_b   1.000
_cell.length_c   1.000
_cell.angle_alpha   90.00
_cell.angle_beta   90.00
_cell.angle_gamma   90.00
#
_symmetry.space_group_name_H-M   'P 1'
#
loop_
_entity.id
_entity.type
_entity.pdbx_description
1 polymer ?
#
loop_
_entity_poly.entity_id
_entity_poly.type
_entity_poly.pdbx_seq_one_letter_code
_entity_poly.pdbx_strand_id
1 'polypeptide(L)'
;MTKRTNTINLLNDVKPRLYNGFKSKAECLRVIRKAGFNFTSALGAVESNPKIAKNSKLGVLSRGHNFAPAKTAGYYFKQSNKGLRKVLINTCSEASLGCEKACLHTAGNPIYLPNKVKARIARTQAFYNVRKAYLALVCFEIESHLRKAVSLNMICGIRLNTTSDV
;
A
#
# COMPACT_ATOMS: atom_id res chain seq x y z
N MET A 1 -29.26 12.24 -10.78
CA MET A 1 -28.45 11.35 -11.65
C MET A 1 -27.23 12.02 -12.30
N THR A 2 -27.10 13.31 -12.34
CA THR A 2 -26.12 14.10 -13.15
C THR A 2 -24.68 14.14 -12.61
N LYS A 3 -24.46 14.00 -11.29
CA LYS A 3 -23.10 14.15 -10.70
C LYS A 3 -22.16 12.95 -10.95
N ARG A 4 -22.67 11.74 -11.21
CA ARG A 4 -21.83 10.54 -11.41
C ARG A 4 -21.29 10.41 -12.84
N THR A 5 -22.04 10.88 -13.82
CA THR A 5 -21.64 10.87 -15.23
C THR A 5 -20.41 11.75 -15.47
N ASN A 6 -20.31 12.90 -14.79
CA ASN A 6 -19.16 13.79 -14.92
C ASN A 6 -17.85 13.21 -14.39
N THR A 7 -17.91 12.35 -13.35
CA THR A 7 -16.71 11.69 -12.81
C THR A 7 -16.15 10.64 -13.77
N ILE A 8 -17.01 9.92 -14.51
CA ILE A 8 -16.59 8.92 -15.50
C ILE A 8 -15.92 9.61 -16.68
N ASN A 9 -16.47 10.73 -17.17
CA ASN A 9 -15.87 11.49 -18.26
C ASN A 9 -14.51 12.08 -17.89
N LEU A 10 -14.35 12.61 -16.67
CA LEU A 10 -13.06 13.07 -16.13
C LEU A 10 -11.99 11.97 -16.09
N LEU A 11 -12.36 10.70 -15.91
CA LEU A 11 -11.42 9.59 -15.91
C LEU A 11 -11.01 9.14 -17.33
N ASN A 12 -11.87 9.36 -18.34
CA ASN A 12 -11.59 9.00 -19.72
C ASN A 12 -10.72 10.03 -20.43
N ASP A 13 -10.79 11.31 -20.03
CA ASP A 13 -9.97 12.39 -20.59
C ASP A 13 -8.58 12.52 -19.99
N VAL A 14 -8.22 11.64 -19.04
CA VAL A 14 -6.91 11.71 -18.38
C VAL A 14 -5.84 11.14 -19.31
N LYS A 15 -5.02 12.04 -19.90
CA LYS A 15 -3.75 11.68 -20.53
C LYS A 15 -2.95 10.75 -19.60
N PRO A 16 -2.18 9.78 -20.14
CA PRO A 16 -1.40 8.87 -19.30
C PRO A 16 -0.54 9.68 -18.33
N ARG A 17 -0.87 9.60 -17.04
CA ARG A 17 -0.17 10.34 -16.00
C ARG A 17 1.15 9.68 -15.71
N LEU A 18 2.21 10.48 -15.68
CA LEU A 18 3.50 10.06 -15.16
C LEU A 18 3.49 10.26 -13.64
N TYR A 19 3.70 9.19 -12.91
CA TYR A 19 3.93 9.28 -11.47
C TYR A 19 5.41 9.13 -11.16
N ASN A 20 6.05 10.18 -10.70
CA ASN A 20 7.49 10.20 -10.41
C ASN A 20 8.36 9.72 -11.60
N GLY A 21 7.93 10.00 -12.85
CA GLY A 21 8.61 9.55 -14.07
C GLY A 21 8.24 8.15 -14.56
N PHE A 22 7.42 7.39 -13.83
CA PHE A 22 6.95 6.06 -14.23
C PHE A 22 5.69 6.15 -15.09
N LYS A 23 5.64 5.34 -16.16
CA LYS A 23 4.54 5.29 -17.15
C LYS A 23 3.49 4.22 -16.84
N SER A 24 3.83 3.23 -16.02
CA SER A 24 2.94 2.10 -15.74
C SER A 24 3.23 1.39 -14.43
N LYS A 25 2.22 0.68 -13.93
CA LYS A 25 2.35 -0.26 -12.80
C LYS A 25 3.44 -1.31 -13.02
N ALA A 26 3.54 -1.84 -14.25
CA ALA A 26 4.53 -2.87 -14.59
C ALA A 26 5.96 -2.33 -14.46
N GLU A 27 6.19 -1.11 -14.89
CA GLU A 27 7.50 -0.45 -14.77
C GLU A 27 7.89 -0.24 -13.29
N CYS A 28 6.96 0.23 -12.46
CA CYS A 28 7.18 0.35 -11.01
C CYS A 28 7.57 -0.99 -10.39
N LEU A 29 6.80 -2.05 -10.67
CA LEU A 29 7.06 -3.39 -10.15
C LEU A 29 8.40 -3.96 -10.62
N ARG A 30 8.81 -3.67 -11.86
CA ARG A 30 10.12 -4.08 -12.38
C ARG A 30 11.26 -3.47 -11.57
N VAL A 31 11.20 -2.16 -11.29
CA VAL A 31 12.21 -1.46 -10.48
C VAL A 31 12.23 -1.99 -9.05
N ILE A 32 11.06 -2.18 -8.44
CA ILE A 32 10.92 -2.71 -7.09
C ILE A 32 11.51 -4.13 -6.98
N ARG A 33 11.23 -5.01 -7.95
CA ARG A 33 11.76 -6.38 -7.98
C ARG A 33 13.26 -6.40 -8.23
N LYS A 34 13.78 -5.53 -9.11
CA LYS A 34 15.23 -5.36 -9.34
C LYS A 34 15.95 -4.96 -8.05
N ALA A 35 15.30 -4.22 -7.17
CA ALA A 35 15.81 -3.86 -5.85
C ALA A 35 15.66 -4.98 -4.78
N GLY A 36 15.19 -6.17 -5.16
CA GLY A 36 15.07 -7.34 -4.28
C GLY A 36 13.74 -7.47 -3.53
N PHE A 37 12.75 -6.60 -3.78
CA PHE A 37 11.47 -6.63 -3.08
C PHE A 37 10.38 -7.31 -3.92
N ASN A 38 9.90 -8.47 -3.49
CA ASN A 38 8.96 -9.27 -4.26
C ASN A 38 7.54 -9.21 -3.68
N PHE A 39 6.66 -8.56 -4.42
CA PHE A 39 5.21 -8.55 -4.22
C PHE A 39 4.49 -8.12 -5.51
N THR A 40 3.17 -8.33 -5.57
CA THR A 40 2.37 -8.08 -6.79
C THR A 40 1.60 -6.77 -6.75
N SER A 41 1.39 -6.21 -5.54
CA SER A 41 0.56 -5.02 -5.32
C SER A 41 0.99 -4.30 -4.05
N ALA A 42 0.99 -2.97 -4.06
CA ALA A 42 1.22 -2.15 -2.87
C ALA A 42 -0.01 -2.15 -1.96
N LEU A 43 -1.21 -2.00 -2.54
CA LEU A 43 -2.47 -2.07 -1.80
C LEU A 43 -2.95 -3.52 -1.69
N GLY A 44 -3.40 -3.93 -0.51
CA GLY A 44 -4.03 -5.23 -0.30
C GLY A 44 -5.32 -5.39 -1.11
N ALA A 45 -5.68 -6.64 -1.46
CA ALA A 45 -6.96 -6.91 -2.10
C ALA A 45 -8.14 -6.58 -1.14
N VAL A 46 -9.32 -6.30 -1.71
CA VAL A 46 -10.53 -5.95 -0.94
C VAL A 46 -10.83 -7.01 0.11
N GLU A 47 -10.78 -8.28 -0.27
CA GLU A 47 -11.12 -9.42 0.60
C GLU A 47 -9.99 -9.81 1.56
N SER A 48 -8.79 -9.27 1.38
CA SER A 48 -7.61 -9.67 2.16
C SER A 48 -7.62 -9.20 3.61
N ASN A 49 -8.49 -8.23 3.94
CA ASN A 49 -8.60 -7.69 5.28
C ASN A 49 -10.09 -7.59 5.69
N PRO A 50 -10.55 -8.39 6.66
CA PRO A 50 -11.94 -8.38 7.12
C PRO A 50 -12.44 -7.02 7.60
N LYS A 51 -11.54 -6.15 8.12
CA LYS A 51 -11.91 -4.79 8.54
C LYS A 51 -12.47 -3.93 7.41
N ILE A 52 -11.92 -4.10 6.20
CA ILE A 52 -12.30 -3.28 5.03
C ILE A 52 -13.26 -4.03 4.10
N ALA A 53 -13.23 -5.36 4.09
CA ALA A 53 -14.10 -6.19 3.26
C ALA A 53 -15.59 -5.94 3.56
N LYS A 54 -15.95 -5.74 4.83
CA LYS A 54 -17.32 -5.45 5.25
C LYS A 54 -17.90 -4.14 4.65
N ASN A 55 -17.07 -3.22 4.24
CA ASN A 55 -17.49 -1.94 3.67
C ASN A 55 -18.22 -2.12 2.33
N SER A 56 -17.98 -3.22 1.61
CA SER A 56 -18.66 -3.52 0.35
C SER A 56 -20.18 -3.63 0.54
N LYS A 57 -20.64 -4.14 1.68
CA LYS A 57 -22.07 -4.20 2.06
C LYS A 57 -22.69 -2.80 2.20
N LEU A 58 -21.86 -1.77 2.44
CA LEU A 58 -22.27 -0.37 2.56
C LEU A 58 -22.08 0.41 1.24
N GLY A 59 -21.84 -0.28 0.13
CA GLY A 59 -21.60 0.36 -1.17
C GLY A 59 -20.22 1.00 -1.30
N VAL A 60 -19.25 0.66 -0.43
CA VAL A 60 -17.89 1.19 -0.46
C VAL A 60 -16.90 0.10 -0.83
N LEU A 61 -16.29 0.18 -2.00
CA LEU A 61 -15.20 -0.70 -2.40
C LEU A 61 -13.90 -0.19 -1.78
N SER A 62 -13.39 -0.90 -0.77
CA SER A 62 -12.23 -0.46 0.00
C SER A 62 -10.98 -1.28 -0.29
N ARG A 63 -9.82 -0.61 -0.41
CA ARG A 63 -8.50 -1.25 -0.37
C ARG A 63 -7.66 -0.63 0.74
N GLY A 64 -6.72 -1.39 1.27
CA GLY A 64 -5.90 -0.94 2.36
C GLY A 64 -4.41 -1.12 2.11
N HIS A 65 -3.63 -0.19 2.65
CA HIS A 65 -2.19 -0.25 2.66
C HIS A 65 -1.73 -0.90 3.96
N ASN A 66 -1.01 -2.01 3.86
CA ASN A 66 -0.60 -2.81 5.01
C ASN A 66 0.92 -2.86 5.08
N PHE A 67 1.50 -2.12 6.02
CA PHE A 67 2.91 -2.22 6.37
C PHE A 67 3.16 -3.23 7.49
N ALA A 68 4.39 -3.73 7.56
CA ALA A 68 4.90 -4.42 8.72
C ALA A 68 5.14 -3.40 9.86
N PRO A 69 4.85 -3.76 11.12
CA PRO A 69 5.03 -2.86 12.25
C PRO A 69 6.50 -2.60 12.55
N ALA A 70 6.73 -1.71 13.50
CA ALA A 70 8.04 -1.34 14.02
C ALA A 70 8.95 -2.56 14.20
N LYS A 71 10.21 -2.41 13.81
CA LYS A 71 11.29 -3.40 13.98
C LYS A 71 11.16 -4.68 13.16
N THR A 72 9.95 -5.08 12.71
CA THR A 72 9.73 -6.31 11.94
C THR A 72 10.24 -6.22 10.51
N ALA A 73 10.21 -5.04 9.90
CA ALA A 73 10.68 -4.82 8.53
C ALA A 73 12.20 -4.67 8.41
N GLY A 74 12.94 -4.66 9.52
CA GLY A 74 14.39 -4.54 9.53
C GLY A 74 14.87 -3.11 9.30
N TYR A 75 15.86 -2.95 8.42
CA TYR A 75 16.57 -1.68 8.23
C TYR A 75 16.49 -1.19 6.79
N TYR A 76 16.68 0.13 6.61
CA TYR A 76 16.96 0.75 5.31
C TYR A 76 18.22 1.61 5.40
N PHE A 77 18.79 1.95 4.24
CA PHE A 77 19.96 2.81 4.17
C PHE A 77 19.57 4.21 3.76
N LYS A 78 19.90 5.20 4.60
CA LYS A 78 19.67 6.62 4.32
C LYS A 78 20.98 7.30 4.02
N GLN A 79 21.03 8.02 2.90
CA GLN A 79 22.18 8.89 2.58
C GLN A 79 22.21 10.06 3.57
N SER A 80 23.39 10.33 4.12
CA SER A 80 23.67 11.48 4.97
C SER A 80 24.96 12.14 4.54
N ASN A 81 25.26 13.32 5.06
CA ASN A 81 26.52 14.03 4.80
C ASN A 81 27.76 13.24 5.25
N LYS A 82 27.59 12.24 6.14
CA LYS A 82 28.65 11.35 6.64
C LYS A 82 28.65 9.98 5.96
N GLY A 83 27.95 9.83 4.82
CA GLY A 83 27.81 8.56 4.10
C GLY A 83 26.49 7.83 4.37
N LEU A 84 26.44 6.54 4.01
CA LEU A 84 25.26 5.69 4.19
C LEU A 84 25.06 5.31 5.66
N ARG A 85 23.92 5.68 6.22
CA ARG A 85 23.53 5.31 7.57
C ARG A 85 22.46 4.22 7.54
N LYS A 86 22.69 3.15 8.29
CA LYS A 86 21.70 2.10 8.55
C LYS A 86 20.66 2.60 9.55
N VAL A 87 19.37 2.60 9.19
CA VAL A 87 18.27 3.11 10.01
C VAL A 87 17.23 2.02 10.17
N LEU A 88 16.79 1.78 11.41
CA LEU A 88 15.71 0.83 11.70
C LEU A 88 14.40 1.37 11.12
N ILE A 89 13.68 0.51 10.41
CA ILE A 89 12.35 0.85 9.91
C ILE A 89 11.37 0.83 11.09
N ASN A 90 10.74 1.97 11.33
CA ASN A 90 9.67 2.08 12.30
C ASN A 90 8.44 2.73 11.63
N THR A 91 7.39 1.96 11.46
CA THR A 91 6.11 2.40 10.89
C THR A 91 5.06 2.69 11.96
N CYS A 92 5.44 2.60 13.24
CA CYS A 92 4.57 2.83 14.40
C CYS A 92 5.38 3.56 15.49
N SER A 93 5.75 4.82 15.20
CA SER A 93 6.64 5.62 16.10
C SER A 93 6.09 5.79 17.49
N GLU A 94 4.78 5.88 17.62
CA GLU A 94 4.06 6.14 18.87
C GLU A 94 3.44 4.86 19.49
N ALA A 95 3.88 3.67 19.04
CA ALA A 95 3.33 2.43 19.59
C ALA A 95 3.75 2.23 21.04
N SER A 96 2.79 2.03 21.92
CA SER A 96 3.03 1.57 23.29
C SER A 96 3.54 0.13 23.31
N LEU A 97 4.18 -0.30 24.40
CA LEU A 97 4.60 -1.69 24.61
C LEU A 97 3.43 -2.68 24.49
N GLY A 98 2.24 -2.30 24.94
CA GLY A 98 1.02 -3.09 24.78
C GLY A 98 0.59 -3.23 23.32
N CYS A 99 0.66 -2.15 22.55
CA CYS A 99 0.36 -2.16 21.11
C CYS A 99 1.37 -3.02 20.33
N GLU A 100 2.66 -2.97 20.67
CA GLU A 100 3.68 -3.82 20.05
C GLU A 100 3.42 -5.31 20.34
N LYS A 101 3.07 -5.68 21.57
CA LYS A 101 2.77 -7.07 21.98
C LYS A 101 1.50 -7.63 21.35
N ALA A 102 0.46 -6.81 21.28
CA ALA A 102 -0.86 -7.19 20.72
C ALA A 102 -1.01 -6.84 19.23
N CYS A 103 0.11 -6.71 18.51
CA CYS A 103 0.10 -6.22 17.13
C CYS A 103 -0.69 -7.16 16.20
N LEU A 104 -1.58 -6.56 15.40
CA LEU A 104 -2.36 -7.27 14.37
C LEU A 104 -1.49 -7.93 13.27
N HIS A 105 -0.20 -7.60 13.21
CA HIS A 105 0.75 -8.24 12.32
C HIS A 105 1.05 -9.68 12.75
N THR A 106 1.09 -9.91 14.05
CA THR A 106 1.42 -11.21 14.67
C THR A 106 0.20 -11.92 15.25
N ALA A 107 -0.95 -11.25 15.31
CA ALA A 107 -2.19 -11.82 15.87
C ALA A 107 -3.14 -12.33 14.77
N GLY A 108 -3.82 -13.43 15.03
CA GLY A 108 -4.86 -13.99 14.16
C GLY A 108 -4.33 -14.62 12.86
N ASN A 109 -5.11 -14.54 11.79
CA ASN A 109 -4.82 -15.16 10.48
C ASN A 109 -3.41 -14.91 9.89
N PRO A 110 -2.74 -13.77 10.12
CA PRO A 110 -1.37 -13.58 9.59
C PRO A 110 -0.36 -14.61 10.07
N ILE A 111 -0.50 -15.15 11.27
CA ILE A 111 0.41 -16.18 11.82
C ILE A 111 0.44 -17.42 10.94
N TYR A 112 -0.72 -17.79 10.39
CA TYR A 112 -0.87 -18.99 9.55
C TYR A 112 -0.60 -18.75 8.06
N LEU A 113 -0.27 -17.50 7.67
CA LEU A 113 -0.10 -17.10 6.27
C LEU A 113 1.26 -16.41 6.06
N PRO A 114 2.38 -17.18 6.10
CA PRO A 114 3.74 -16.64 6.03
C PRO A 114 3.98 -15.76 4.78
N ASN A 115 3.32 -16.06 3.67
CA ASN A 115 3.44 -15.25 2.44
C ASN A 115 2.83 -13.85 2.61
N LYS A 116 1.78 -13.69 3.42
CA LYS A 116 1.21 -12.36 3.73
C LYS A 116 2.17 -11.54 4.59
N VAL A 117 2.81 -12.17 5.56
CA VAL A 117 3.83 -11.54 6.41
C VAL A 117 5.03 -11.10 5.56
N LYS A 118 5.58 -11.98 4.74
CA LYS A 118 6.69 -11.68 3.82
C LYS A 118 6.34 -10.52 2.89
N ALA A 119 5.14 -10.52 2.30
CA ALA A 119 4.70 -9.45 1.41
C ALA A 119 4.52 -8.10 2.14
N ARG A 120 4.08 -8.08 3.39
CA ARG A 120 4.02 -6.84 4.20
C ARG A 120 5.41 -6.29 4.46
N ILE A 121 6.36 -7.14 4.87
CA ILE A 121 7.76 -6.76 5.09
C ILE A 121 8.36 -6.19 3.80
N ALA A 122 8.21 -6.91 2.68
CA ALA A 122 8.73 -6.47 1.38
C ALA A 122 8.15 -5.11 0.92
N ARG A 123 6.85 -4.87 1.13
CA ARG A 123 6.22 -3.56 0.86
C ARG A 123 6.80 -2.46 1.72
N THR A 124 6.97 -2.72 3.01
CA THR A 124 7.53 -1.75 3.94
C THR A 124 8.96 -1.41 3.55
N GLN A 125 9.79 -2.40 3.28
CA GLN A 125 11.17 -2.18 2.82
C GLN A 125 11.21 -1.43 1.48
N ALA A 126 10.37 -1.77 0.52
CA ALA A 126 10.30 -1.08 -0.76
C ALA A 126 9.88 0.40 -0.60
N PHE A 127 8.95 0.70 0.31
CA PHE A 127 8.55 2.08 0.61
C PHE A 127 9.72 2.93 1.10
N TYR A 128 10.63 2.36 1.90
CA TYR A 128 11.79 3.10 2.41
C TYR A 128 12.97 3.14 1.43
N ASN A 129 13.22 2.06 0.69
CA ASN A 129 14.42 1.94 -0.15
C ASN A 129 14.21 2.40 -1.59
N VAL A 130 13.01 2.22 -2.16
CA VAL A 130 12.67 2.60 -3.55
C VAL A 130 11.40 3.44 -3.61
N ARG A 131 11.35 4.44 -2.75
CA ARG A 131 10.15 5.25 -2.45
C ARG A 131 9.46 5.82 -3.69
N LYS A 132 10.23 6.36 -4.66
CA LYS A 132 9.66 6.95 -5.88
C LYS A 132 8.85 5.93 -6.68
N ALA A 133 9.41 4.74 -6.93
CA ALA A 133 8.72 3.65 -7.62
C ALA A 133 7.54 3.11 -6.82
N TYR A 134 7.69 3.01 -5.50
CA TYR A 134 6.63 2.53 -4.63
C TYR A 134 5.42 3.48 -4.60
N LEU A 135 5.63 4.78 -4.44
CA LEU A 135 4.55 5.78 -4.45
C LEU A 135 3.87 5.87 -5.82
N ALA A 136 4.65 5.79 -6.92
CA ALA A 136 4.07 5.71 -8.26
C ALA A 136 3.17 4.48 -8.42
N LEU A 137 3.62 3.31 -7.92
CA LEU A 137 2.81 2.09 -7.90
C LEU A 137 1.49 2.28 -7.14
N VAL A 138 1.53 2.92 -5.96
CA VAL A 138 0.33 3.24 -5.16
C VAL A 138 -0.63 4.10 -5.97
N CYS A 139 -0.14 5.15 -6.64
CA CYS A 139 -0.98 6.03 -7.46
C CYS A 139 -1.67 5.27 -8.60
N PHE A 140 -0.94 4.43 -9.36
CA PHE A 140 -1.53 3.59 -10.41
C PHE A 140 -2.58 2.61 -9.87
N GLU A 141 -2.36 2.08 -8.66
CA GLU A 141 -3.31 1.17 -8.03
C GLU A 141 -4.56 1.89 -7.51
N ILE A 142 -4.43 3.12 -7.02
CA ILE A 142 -5.56 3.97 -6.64
C ILE A 142 -6.42 4.29 -7.86
N GLU A 143 -5.82 4.69 -8.98
CA GLU A 143 -6.59 4.95 -10.22
C GLU A 143 -7.32 3.70 -10.72
N SER A 144 -6.63 2.56 -10.76
CA SER A 144 -7.26 1.30 -11.16
C SER A 144 -8.41 0.91 -10.25
N HIS A 145 -8.26 1.15 -8.94
CA HIS A 145 -9.29 0.87 -7.96
C HIS A 145 -10.49 1.81 -8.08
N LEU A 146 -10.24 3.09 -8.34
CA LEU A 146 -11.29 4.08 -8.59
C LEU A 146 -12.13 3.70 -9.81
N ARG A 147 -11.47 3.32 -10.93
CA ARG A 147 -12.18 2.85 -12.13
C ARG A 147 -13.06 1.63 -11.84
N LYS A 148 -12.53 0.67 -11.07
CA LYS A 148 -13.29 -0.50 -10.63
C LYS A 148 -14.48 -0.14 -9.75
N ALA A 149 -14.32 0.77 -8.79
CA ALA A 149 -15.40 1.22 -7.93
C ALA A 149 -16.51 1.89 -8.73
N VAL A 150 -16.15 2.76 -9.68
CA VAL A 150 -17.10 3.42 -10.60
C VAL A 150 -17.85 2.38 -11.44
N SER A 151 -17.17 1.39 -12.03
CA SER A 151 -17.82 0.35 -12.85
C SER A 151 -18.80 -0.51 -12.05
N LEU A 152 -18.57 -0.66 -10.75
CA LEU A 152 -19.47 -1.39 -9.82
C LEU A 152 -20.53 -0.49 -9.16
N ASN A 153 -20.60 0.80 -9.54
CA ASN A 153 -21.47 1.80 -8.91
C ASN A 153 -21.28 1.91 -7.38
N MET A 154 -20.01 1.78 -6.94
CA MET A 154 -19.61 1.86 -5.54
C MET A 154 -18.75 3.09 -5.27
N ILE A 155 -18.66 3.50 -4.00
CA ILE A 155 -17.75 4.53 -3.55
C ILE A 155 -16.35 3.94 -3.45
N CYS A 156 -15.33 4.61 -4.01
CA CYS A 156 -13.93 4.22 -3.86
C CYS A 156 -13.42 4.60 -2.48
N GLY A 157 -12.99 3.63 -1.69
CA GLY A 157 -12.37 3.80 -0.38
C GLY A 157 -10.90 3.37 -0.40
N ILE A 158 -9.98 4.24 0.06
CA ILE A 158 -8.58 3.90 0.27
C ILE A 158 -8.21 4.19 1.71
N ARG A 159 -7.71 3.17 2.41
CA ARG A 159 -7.16 3.31 3.75
C ARG A 159 -5.64 3.15 3.71
N LEU A 160 -4.92 4.25 3.87
CA LEU A 160 -3.46 4.24 3.82
C LEU A 160 -2.83 3.63 5.07
N ASN A 161 -3.48 3.77 6.22
CA ASN A 161 -3.01 3.25 7.51
C ASN A 161 -3.90 2.11 7.99
N THR A 162 -3.78 0.92 7.38
CA THR A 162 -4.60 -0.23 7.79
C THR A 162 -4.01 -0.97 9.00
N THR A 163 -2.68 -1.02 9.09
CA THR A 163 -1.94 -1.76 10.14
C THR A 163 -0.76 -0.99 10.73
N SER A 164 -0.59 0.29 10.39
CA SER A 164 0.55 1.12 10.82
C SER A 164 0.17 2.59 10.79
N ASP A 165 0.93 3.43 11.46
CA ASP A 165 0.70 4.89 11.59
C ASP A 165 1.79 5.67 10.82
N VAL A 166 1.97 5.39 9.52
CA VAL A 166 2.95 6.07 8.66
C VAL A 166 2.29 7.23 7.95
#